data_fac2d8ed6ef3f9c69f37cd12a0ba84e7
#
_entry.id   fac2d8ed6ef3f9c69f37cd12a0ba84e7
#
_cell.length_a   1.000
_cell.length_b   1.000
_cell.length_c   1.000
_cell.angle_alpha   90.00
_cell.angle_beta   90.00
_cell.angle_gamma   90.00
#
_symmetry.space_group_name_H-M   'P 1'
#
loop_
_entity.id
_entity.type
_entity.pdbx_description
1 polymer ?
#
loop_
_entity_poly.entity_id
_entity_poly.type
_entity_poly.pdbx_seq_one_letter_code
_entity_poly.pdbx_strand_id
1 'polypeptide(L)'
;MYNRKKRLFLTAVCLSLGLLTGCNVGNTKNYKQAAQDLEQGNYEAALEEYETAISEGVKPAQSYRGAGVAKLKLGNYEEAITYFNDALKCDKVGKALKKRYSVV
;
A
#
# COMPACT_ATOMS: atom_id res chain seq x y z
N MET A 1 1.26 13.31 17.26
CA MET A 1 0.70 12.42 18.27
C MET A 1 -0.75 12.09 18.03
N TYR A 2 -1.59 13.08 17.81
CA TYR A 2 -2.98 12.78 17.53
C TYR A 2 -3.16 12.00 16.21
N ASN A 3 -2.21 12.09 15.28
CA ASN A 3 -2.25 11.32 14.06
C ASN A 3 -2.16 9.82 14.31
N ARG A 4 -1.42 9.43 15.33
CA ARG A 4 -1.35 8.02 15.72
C ARG A 4 -2.70 7.53 16.22
N LYS A 5 -3.38 8.36 17.00
CA LYS A 5 -4.70 8.00 17.50
C LYS A 5 -5.68 7.85 16.35
N LYS A 6 -5.61 8.74 15.38
CA LYS A 6 -6.43 8.64 14.19
C LYS A 6 -6.16 7.36 13.42
N ARG A 7 -4.89 7.01 13.28
CA ARG A 7 -4.52 5.78 12.58
C ARG A 7 -5.02 4.56 13.31
N LEU A 8 -4.85 4.51 14.61
CA LEU A 8 -5.35 3.41 15.40
C LEU A 8 -6.85 3.29 15.31
N PHE A 9 -7.52 4.44 15.36
CA PHE A 9 -8.96 4.47 15.23
C PHE A 9 -9.42 3.94 13.87
N LEU A 10 -8.80 4.42 12.81
CA LEU A 10 -9.08 3.97 11.47
C LEU A 10 -8.78 2.49 11.30
N THR A 11 -7.70 2.03 11.89
CA THR A 11 -7.34 0.63 11.84
C THR A 11 -8.41 -0.23 12.49
N ALA A 12 -8.90 0.19 13.63
CA ALA A 12 -9.95 -0.55 14.32
C ALA A 12 -11.22 -0.61 13.47
N VAL A 13 -11.58 0.51 12.87
CA VAL A 13 -12.74 0.56 11.99
C VAL A 13 -12.53 -0.34 10.79
N CYS A 14 -11.34 -0.29 10.21
CA CYS A 14 -11.02 -1.15 9.07
C CYS A 14 -11.12 -2.63 9.41
N LEU A 15 -10.68 -3.01 10.59
CA LEU A 15 -10.79 -4.38 11.05
C LEU A 15 -12.24 -4.81 11.15
N SER A 16 -13.08 -3.95 11.70
CA SER A 16 -14.51 -4.24 11.81
C SER A 16 -15.12 -4.41 10.44
N LEU A 17 -14.82 -3.49 9.54
CA LEU A 17 -15.33 -3.55 8.18
C LEU A 17 -14.72 -4.72 7.42
N GLY A 18 -13.48 -5.04 7.71
CA GLY A 18 -12.78 -6.14 7.08
C GLY A 18 -13.49 -7.47 7.30
N LEU A 19 -14.09 -7.64 8.45
CA LEU A 19 -14.86 -8.84 8.72
C LEU A 19 -16.10 -8.95 7.82
N LEU A 20 -16.71 -7.80 7.53
CA LEU A 20 -17.91 -7.76 6.71
C LEU A 20 -17.56 -7.76 5.22
N THR A 21 -16.43 -7.18 4.87
CA THR A 21 -16.03 -6.99 3.48
C THR A 21 -14.83 -7.84 3.11
N GLY A 22 -14.58 -8.90 3.87
CA GLY A 22 -13.47 -9.80 3.58
C GLY A 22 -13.52 -10.39 2.18
N CYS A 23 -14.67 -10.35 1.57
CA CYS A 23 -14.84 -10.80 0.20
C CYS A 23 -14.34 -9.80 -0.84
N ASN A 24 -13.95 -8.61 -0.43
CA ASN A 24 -13.45 -7.60 -1.36
C ASN A 24 -11.97 -7.74 -1.64
N VAL A 25 -11.44 -8.90 -1.41
CA VAL A 25 -10.06 -9.20 -1.76
C VAL A 25 -9.91 -9.01 -3.27
N GLY A 26 -8.94 -8.21 -3.67
CA GLY A 26 -8.72 -7.94 -5.08
C GLY A 26 -9.35 -6.67 -5.59
N ASN A 27 -10.02 -5.91 -4.73
CA ASN A 27 -10.57 -4.61 -5.14
C ASN A 27 -9.43 -3.64 -5.43
N THR A 28 -9.22 -3.33 -6.71
CA THR A 28 -8.15 -2.45 -7.13
C THR A 28 -8.55 -0.97 -7.20
N LYS A 29 -9.74 -0.65 -6.76
CA LYS A 29 -10.23 0.72 -6.85
C LYS A 29 -9.31 1.70 -6.12
N ASN A 30 -8.96 1.38 -4.88
CA ASN A 30 -8.09 2.25 -4.10
C ASN A 30 -6.71 2.39 -4.72
N TYR A 31 -6.17 1.30 -5.24
CA TYR A 31 -4.89 1.33 -5.92
C TYR A 31 -4.91 2.26 -7.14
N LYS A 32 -5.95 2.15 -7.96
CA LYS A 32 -6.07 2.99 -9.15
C LYS A 32 -6.27 4.45 -8.81
N GLN A 33 -7.10 4.70 -7.80
CA GLN A 33 -7.35 6.07 -7.35
C GLN A 33 -6.06 6.67 -6.77
N ALA A 34 -5.32 5.89 -6.02
CA ALA A 34 -4.04 6.32 -5.47
C ALA A 34 -3.07 6.75 -6.57
N ALA A 35 -3.01 5.98 -7.64
CA ALA A 35 -2.13 6.32 -8.77
C ALA A 35 -2.55 7.64 -9.42
N GLN A 36 -3.84 7.86 -9.57
CA GLN A 36 -4.35 9.11 -10.11
C GLN A 36 -4.03 10.29 -9.21
N ASP A 37 -4.25 10.12 -7.90
CA ASP A 37 -3.96 11.18 -6.95
C ASP A 37 -2.46 11.50 -6.92
N LEU A 38 -1.64 10.49 -7.06
CA LEU A 38 -0.19 10.69 -7.11
C LEU A 38 0.19 11.54 -8.33
N GLU A 39 -0.39 11.25 -9.48
CA GLU A 39 -0.15 12.00 -10.70
C GLU A 39 -0.63 13.44 -10.59
N GLN A 40 -1.73 13.65 -9.89
CA GLN A 40 -2.32 14.99 -9.71
C GLN A 40 -1.63 15.79 -8.61
N GLY A 41 -0.69 15.18 -7.89
CA GLY A 41 0.00 15.86 -6.81
C GLY A 41 -0.71 15.78 -5.46
N ASN A 42 -1.77 15.00 -5.37
CA ASN A 42 -2.51 14.79 -4.12
C ASN A 42 -1.82 13.69 -3.30
N TYR A 43 -0.63 13.99 -2.81
CA TYR A 43 0.25 12.97 -2.24
C TYR A 43 -0.30 12.36 -0.95
N GLU A 44 -0.95 13.16 -0.12
CA GLU A 44 -1.51 12.64 1.13
C GLU A 44 -2.67 11.68 0.86
N ALA A 45 -3.55 12.07 -0.06
CA ALA A 45 -4.66 11.21 -0.45
C ALA A 45 -4.15 9.91 -1.10
N ALA A 46 -3.16 10.03 -1.98
CA ALA A 46 -2.55 8.88 -2.62
C ALA A 46 -1.96 7.93 -1.58
N LEU A 47 -1.26 8.49 -0.59
CA LEU A 47 -0.65 7.70 0.46
C LEU A 47 -1.70 6.89 1.23
N GLU A 48 -2.79 7.53 1.63
CA GLU A 48 -3.85 6.83 2.36
C GLU A 48 -4.43 5.67 1.54
N GLU A 49 -4.63 5.89 0.28
CA GLU A 49 -5.20 4.88 -0.59
C GLU A 49 -4.22 3.75 -0.88
N TYR A 50 -2.93 4.06 -1.03
CA TYR A 50 -1.92 3.02 -1.14
C TYR A 50 -1.82 2.21 0.14
N GLU A 51 -1.89 2.87 1.30
CA GLU A 51 -1.86 2.15 2.58
C GLU A 51 -3.07 1.24 2.72
N THR A 52 -4.23 1.67 2.25
CA THR A 52 -5.41 0.82 2.21
C THR A 52 -5.19 -0.38 1.30
N ALA A 53 -4.65 -0.14 0.12
CA ALA A 53 -4.34 -1.23 -0.81
C ALA A 53 -3.35 -2.23 -0.20
N ILE A 54 -2.35 -1.74 0.51
CA ILE A 54 -1.37 -2.59 1.20
C ILE A 54 -2.09 -3.46 2.24
N SER A 55 -2.95 -2.86 3.04
CA SER A 55 -3.66 -3.60 4.08
C SER A 55 -4.60 -4.65 3.50
N GLU A 56 -5.11 -4.41 2.31
CA GLU A 56 -5.99 -5.35 1.61
C GLU A 56 -5.24 -6.37 0.75
N GLY A 57 -3.93 -6.26 0.70
CA GLY A 57 -3.11 -7.17 -0.08
C GLY A 57 -3.23 -6.98 -1.59
N VAL A 58 -3.63 -5.80 -2.03
CA VAL A 58 -3.80 -5.48 -3.45
C VAL A 58 -2.48 -4.98 -4.02
N LYS A 59 -1.93 -5.71 -4.99
CA LYS A 59 -0.70 -5.34 -5.67
C LYS A 59 0.37 -4.82 -4.69
N PRO A 60 0.79 -5.64 -3.73
CA PRO A 60 1.59 -5.15 -2.61
C PRO A 60 2.89 -4.47 -3.04
N ALA A 61 3.62 -5.03 -3.99
CA ALA A 61 4.88 -4.41 -4.43
C ALA A 61 4.63 -3.02 -5.01
N GLN A 62 3.65 -2.89 -5.89
CA GLN A 62 3.33 -1.62 -6.51
C GLN A 62 2.75 -0.63 -5.50
N SER A 63 1.95 -1.12 -4.56
CA SER A 63 1.34 -0.26 -3.54
C SER A 63 2.40 0.28 -2.58
N TYR A 64 3.35 -0.55 -2.15
CA TYR A 64 4.48 -0.07 -1.35
C TYR A 64 5.31 0.95 -2.13
N ARG A 65 5.54 0.70 -3.41
CA ARG A 65 6.30 1.62 -4.24
C ARG A 65 5.57 2.96 -4.36
N GLY A 66 4.28 2.92 -4.60
CA GLY A 66 3.47 4.14 -4.70
C GLY A 66 3.45 4.92 -3.39
N ALA A 67 3.30 4.23 -2.27
CA ALA A 67 3.35 4.87 -0.95
C ALA A 67 4.72 5.51 -0.72
N GLY A 68 5.79 4.83 -1.14
CA GLY A 68 7.14 5.37 -1.05
C GLY A 68 7.30 6.64 -1.86
N VAL A 69 6.78 6.67 -3.07
CA VAL A 69 6.82 7.86 -3.91
C VAL A 69 6.06 9.01 -3.26
N ALA A 70 4.87 8.74 -2.71
CA ALA A 70 4.08 9.75 -2.02
C ALA A 70 4.86 10.32 -0.83
N LYS A 71 5.49 9.47 -0.03
CA LYS A 71 6.32 9.91 1.09
C LYS A 71 7.52 10.74 0.63
N LEU A 72 8.14 10.32 -0.48
CA LEU A 72 9.25 11.07 -1.06
C LEU A 72 8.82 12.48 -1.45
N LYS A 73 7.68 12.60 -2.11
CA LYS A 73 7.15 13.89 -2.52
C LYS A 73 6.76 14.76 -1.33
N LEU A 74 6.36 14.14 -0.22
CA LEU A 74 6.04 14.86 1.01
C LEU A 74 7.29 15.21 1.83
N GLY A 75 8.47 14.78 1.40
CA GLY A 75 9.70 15.07 2.09
C GLY A 75 10.06 14.10 3.20
N ASN A 76 9.31 13.03 3.36
CA ASN A 76 9.54 12.03 4.40
C ASN A 76 10.45 10.93 3.86
N TYR A 77 11.73 11.24 3.72
CA TYR A 77 12.68 10.39 3.00
C TYR A 77 12.92 9.05 3.69
N GLU A 78 13.02 9.05 5.01
CA GLU A 78 13.27 7.81 5.74
C GLU A 78 12.12 6.81 5.59
N GLU A 79 10.91 7.30 5.72
CA GLU A 79 9.74 6.46 5.53
C GLU A 79 9.61 6.00 4.08
N ALA A 80 9.97 6.86 3.14
CA ALA A 80 9.97 6.49 1.73
C ALA A 80 10.92 5.32 1.48
N ILE A 81 12.11 5.36 2.06
CA ILE A 81 13.09 4.29 1.93
C ILE A 81 12.53 2.99 2.49
N THR A 82 11.85 3.06 3.63
CA THR A 82 11.23 1.89 4.25
C THR A 82 10.19 1.27 3.31
N TYR A 83 9.34 2.09 2.71
CA TYR A 83 8.35 1.59 1.76
C TYR A 83 9.01 0.96 0.54
N PHE A 84 10.06 1.58 0.02
CA PHE A 84 10.76 1.02 -1.14
C PHE A 84 11.42 -0.31 -0.80
N ASN A 85 11.99 -0.43 0.38
CA ASN A 85 12.57 -1.70 0.82
C ASN A 85 11.50 -2.79 0.95
N ASP A 86 10.34 -2.44 1.47
CA ASP A 86 9.23 -3.38 1.57
C ASP A 86 8.74 -3.78 0.17
N ALA A 87 8.71 -2.85 -0.76
CA ALA A 87 8.37 -3.17 -2.15
C ALA A 87 9.35 -4.19 -2.74
N LEU A 88 10.64 -4.01 -2.49
CA LEU A 88 11.65 -4.94 -2.97
C LEU A 88 11.49 -6.33 -2.35
N LYS A 89 11.14 -6.39 -1.09
CA LYS A 89 10.88 -7.67 -0.42
C LYS A 89 9.72 -8.40 -1.09
N CYS A 90 8.66 -7.68 -1.41
CA CYS A 90 7.52 -8.26 -2.11
C CYS A 90 7.91 -8.77 -3.49
N ASP A 91 8.70 -8.00 -4.22
CA ASP A 91 9.18 -8.40 -5.54
C ASP A 91 10.04 -9.67 -5.45
N LYS A 92 10.93 -9.74 -4.48
CA LYS A 92 11.80 -10.90 -4.31
C LYS A 92 11.00 -12.16 -4.05
N VAL A 93 10.00 -12.07 -3.18
CA VAL A 93 9.13 -13.22 -2.90
C VAL A 93 8.38 -13.62 -4.16
N GLY A 94 7.82 -12.66 -4.87
CA GLY A 94 7.12 -12.94 -6.11
C GLY A 94 7.99 -13.60 -7.15
N LYS A 95 9.20 -13.11 -7.33
CA LYS A 95 10.16 -13.69 -8.26
C LYS A 95 10.58 -15.10 -7.86
N ALA A 96 10.81 -15.31 -6.57
CA ALA A 96 11.19 -16.63 -6.07
C ALA A 96 10.09 -17.64 -6.32
N LEU A 97 8.84 -17.27 -6.04
CA LEU A 97 7.71 -18.14 -6.30
C LEU A 97 7.55 -18.42 -7.79
N LYS A 98 7.64 -17.39 -8.60
CA LYS A 98 7.53 -17.53 -10.05
C LYS A 98 8.61 -18.45 -10.61
N LYS A 99 9.83 -18.27 -10.14
CA LYS A 99 10.95 -19.09 -10.56
C LYS A 99 10.73 -20.56 -10.17
N ARG A 100 10.18 -20.78 -8.98
CA ARG A 100 9.92 -22.11 -8.48
C ARG A 100 8.89 -22.85 -9.35
N TYR A 101 7.88 -22.14 -9.82
CA TYR A 101 6.83 -22.73 -10.64
C TYR A 101 7.15 -22.77 -12.10
N SER A 102 8.08 -21.96 -12.58
CA SER A 102 8.41 -21.89 -14.00
C SER A 102 9.57 -22.81 -14.39
N VAL A 103 10.13 -23.53 -13.46
CA VAL A 103 11.24 -24.47 -13.73
C VAL A 103 10.73 -25.73 -14.42
N VAL A 104 9.44 -25.89 -14.47
CA VAL A 104 8.85 -26.99 -15.21
C VAL A 104 8.89 -26.74 -16.73
#